data_db79d78da964fce4ccfc68921353aa0a
#
_entry.id   db79d78da964fce4ccfc68921353aa0a
#
_cell.length_a   1.000
_cell.length_b   1.000
_cell.length_c   1.000
_cell.angle_alpha   90.00
_cell.angle_beta   90.00
_cell.angle_gamma   90.00
#
_symmetry.space_group_name_H-M   'P 1'
#
loop_
_entity.id
_entity.type
_entity.pdbx_description
1 polymer ?
#
loop_
_entity_poly.entity_id
_entity_poly.type
_entity_poly.pdbx_seq_one_letter_code
_entity_poly.pdbx_strand_id
1 'polypeptide(L)'
;MKVLIIDYGMGNLGSVKTAVKVLGFKADIVNAPQLIKGADKIILPGVGSFSDAMSELKNNNWFDPLSEHVFNEQKPILGICLGMQLLATTGQEGGQTEGLDFIPGQ
;
A
#
# COMPACT_ATOMS: atom_id res chain seq x y z
N MET A 1 3.05 16.23 9.88
CA MET A 1 2.24 15.26 9.14
C MET A 1 3.04 13.97 9.02
N LYS A 2 2.44 12.85 9.36
CA LYS A 2 3.12 11.56 9.35
C LYS A 2 2.78 10.81 8.07
N VAL A 3 3.77 10.66 7.18
CA VAL A 3 3.64 9.93 5.91
C VAL A 3 4.45 8.66 6.01
N LEU A 4 3.81 7.51 5.76
CA LEU A 4 4.44 6.20 5.85
C LEU A 4 4.42 5.49 4.51
N ILE A 5 5.53 4.83 4.18
CA ILE A 5 5.68 3.99 2.99
C ILE A 5 5.67 2.54 3.47
N ILE A 6 4.75 1.74 2.92
CA ILE A 6 4.58 0.35 3.35
C ILE A 6 5.64 -0.55 2.70
N ASP A 7 6.42 -1.23 3.52
CA ASP A 7 7.34 -2.28 3.09
C ASP A 7 6.72 -3.64 3.39
N TYR A 8 6.14 -4.24 2.38
CA TYR A 8 5.57 -5.60 2.47
C TYR A 8 6.34 -6.60 1.59
N GLY A 9 7.56 -6.23 1.19
CA GLY A 9 8.44 -7.09 0.39
C GLY A 9 8.36 -6.88 -1.11
N MET A 10 7.46 -6.02 -1.59
CA MET A 10 7.16 -5.82 -3.01
C MET A 10 7.20 -4.33 -3.35
N GLY A 11 8.35 -3.81 -3.76
CA GLY A 11 8.41 -2.42 -4.18
C GLY A 11 9.82 -1.85 -4.18
N ASN A 12 9.99 -0.72 -4.86
CA ASN A 12 11.24 0.03 -4.87
C ASN A 12 11.14 1.17 -3.85
N LEU A 13 11.40 0.84 -2.61
CA LEU A 13 11.16 1.75 -1.48
C LEU A 13 12.11 2.94 -1.48
N GLY A 14 13.35 2.73 -1.85
CA GLY A 14 14.34 3.80 -1.88
C GLY A 14 13.99 4.90 -2.87
N SER A 15 13.53 4.52 -4.05
CA SER A 15 13.11 5.48 -5.08
C SER A 15 11.89 6.28 -4.63
N VAL A 16 10.92 5.62 -3.99
CA VAL A 16 9.71 6.29 -3.50
C VAL A 16 10.08 7.28 -2.40
N LYS A 17 10.91 6.87 -1.45
CA LYS A 17 11.35 7.75 -0.35
C LYS A 17 12.10 8.96 -0.88
N THR A 18 12.97 8.77 -1.88
CA THR A 18 13.72 9.86 -2.51
C THR A 18 12.78 10.84 -3.20
N ALA A 19 11.80 10.33 -3.94
CA ALA A 19 10.82 11.18 -4.65
C ALA A 19 10.02 12.03 -3.67
N VAL A 20 9.58 11.46 -2.56
CA VAL A 20 8.84 12.21 -1.53
C VAL A 20 9.72 13.30 -0.92
N LYS A 21 10.98 13.02 -0.68
CA LYS A 21 11.94 13.99 -0.13
C LYS A 21 12.17 15.16 -1.10
N VAL A 22 12.28 14.86 -2.40
CA VAL A 22 12.46 15.90 -3.42
C VAL A 22 11.27 16.86 -3.46
N LEU A 23 10.07 16.34 -3.19
CA LEU A 23 8.85 17.16 -3.12
C LEU A 23 8.74 17.97 -1.82
N GLY A 24 9.70 17.87 -0.92
CA GLY A 24 9.74 18.64 0.31
C GLY A 24 9.04 17.97 1.50
N PHE A 25 8.71 16.68 1.39
CA PHE A 25 8.07 15.94 2.47
C PHE A 25 9.01 14.91 3.07
N LYS A 26 8.75 14.55 4.32
CA LYS A 26 9.46 13.48 5.00
C LYS A 26 8.55 12.27 5.11
N ALA A 27 9.06 11.10 4.69
CA ALA A 27 8.33 9.84 4.82
C ALA A 27 9.22 8.80 5.46
N ASP A 28 8.62 7.93 6.26
CA ASP A 28 9.31 6.80 6.89
C ASP A 28 8.84 5.49 6.28
N ILE A 29 9.76 4.54 6.12
CA ILE A 29 9.45 3.20 5.64
C ILE A 29 9.12 2.34 6.86
N VAL A 30 7.97 1.65 6.82
CA VAL A 30 7.56 0.74 7.89
C VAL A 30 7.31 -0.65 7.35
N ASN A 31 7.76 -1.66 8.07
CA ASN A 31 7.70 -3.06 7.65
C ASN A 31 6.79 -3.92 8.52
N ALA A 32 5.99 -3.33 9.36
CA ALA A 32 5.06 -4.06 10.23
C ALA A 32 3.73 -3.34 10.32
N PRO A 33 2.60 -4.08 10.23
CA PRO A 33 1.26 -3.47 10.22
C PRO A 33 0.95 -2.61 11.44
N GLN A 34 1.43 -2.99 12.60
CA GLN A 34 1.17 -2.25 13.83
C GLN A 34 1.84 -0.86 13.84
N LEU A 35 2.79 -0.62 12.95
CA LEU A 35 3.50 0.66 12.89
C LEU A 35 2.74 1.76 12.14
N ILE A 36 1.64 1.42 11.45
CA ILE A 36 0.91 2.42 10.65
C ILE A 36 -0.10 3.22 11.47
N LYS A 37 -0.36 2.84 12.70
CA LYS A 37 -1.29 3.57 13.54
C LYS A 37 -0.83 5.01 13.73
N GLY A 38 -1.75 5.95 13.54
CA GLY A 38 -1.44 7.37 13.64
C GLY A 38 -0.85 7.99 12.39
N ALA A 39 -0.73 7.25 11.29
CA ALA A 39 -0.30 7.82 10.02
C ALA A 39 -1.35 8.79 9.48
N ASP A 40 -0.90 9.90 8.92
CA ASP A 40 -1.79 10.82 8.22
C ASP A 40 -2.00 10.40 6.78
N LYS A 41 -0.95 9.92 6.13
CA LYS A 41 -0.99 9.44 4.75
C LYS A 41 -0.16 8.18 4.62
N ILE A 42 -0.63 7.26 3.76
CA ILE A 42 0.08 6.01 3.47
C ILE A 42 0.39 5.94 1.99
N ILE A 43 1.60 5.50 1.66
CA ILE A 43 2.00 5.20 0.29
C ILE A 43 2.17 3.69 0.18
N LEU A 44 1.43 3.09 -0.73
CA LEU A 44 1.47 1.65 -1.01
C LEU A 44 2.18 1.44 -2.36
N PRO A 45 3.48 1.15 -2.35
CA PRO A 45 4.20 0.84 -3.59
C PRO A 45 3.97 -0.61 -3.98
N GLY A 46 4.41 -0.98 -5.18
CA GLY A 46 4.38 -2.37 -5.59
C GLY A 46 5.02 -2.56 -6.95
N VAL A 47 5.74 -3.67 -7.09
CA VAL A 47 6.28 -4.15 -8.37
C VAL A 47 6.08 -5.65 -8.41
N GLY A 48 5.99 -6.21 -9.63
CA GLY A 48 5.83 -7.65 -9.82
C GLY A 48 4.40 -8.05 -10.00
N SER A 49 4.06 -9.25 -9.56
CA SER A 49 2.76 -9.87 -9.80
C SER A 49 1.72 -9.42 -8.78
N PHE A 50 0.50 -9.14 -9.26
CA PHE A 50 -0.64 -8.78 -8.42
C PHE A 50 -0.93 -9.84 -7.35
N SER A 51 -0.95 -11.12 -7.76
CA SER A 51 -1.27 -12.21 -6.83
C SER A 51 -0.20 -12.39 -5.76
N ASP A 52 1.08 -12.24 -6.12
CA ASP A 52 2.17 -12.34 -5.14
C ASP A 52 2.10 -11.20 -4.13
N ALA A 53 1.83 -9.99 -4.59
CA ALA A 53 1.69 -8.83 -3.71
C ALA A 53 0.50 -9.00 -2.75
N MET A 54 -0.65 -9.47 -3.25
CA MET A 54 -1.80 -9.72 -2.38
C MET A 54 -1.52 -10.81 -1.35
N SER A 55 -0.77 -11.85 -1.75
CA SER A 55 -0.35 -12.90 -0.81
C SER A 55 0.51 -12.34 0.31
N GLU A 56 1.47 -11.48 -0.02
CA GLU A 56 2.32 -10.84 0.99
C GLU A 56 1.52 -9.95 1.94
N LEU A 57 0.57 -9.18 1.40
CA LEU A 57 -0.28 -8.33 2.23
C LEU A 57 -1.17 -9.14 3.17
N LYS A 58 -1.73 -10.25 2.68
CA LYS A 58 -2.57 -11.14 3.50
C LYS A 58 -1.76 -11.87 4.56
N ASN A 59 -0.63 -12.47 4.14
CA ASN A 59 0.17 -13.32 5.03
C ASN A 59 0.80 -12.52 6.16
N ASN A 60 1.04 -11.23 5.97
CA ASN A 60 1.66 -10.37 6.95
C ASN A 60 0.66 -9.45 7.66
N ASN A 61 -0.64 -9.71 7.51
CA ASN A 61 -1.72 -9.03 8.25
C ASN A 61 -1.82 -7.53 8.00
N TRP A 62 -1.57 -7.09 6.77
CA TRP A 62 -1.68 -5.68 6.40
C TRP A 62 -3.11 -5.21 6.14
N PHE A 63 -4.01 -6.13 5.78
CA PHE A 63 -5.35 -5.75 5.31
C PHE A 63 -6.14 -4.96 6.35
N ASP A 64 -6.26 -5.46 7.58
CA ASP A 64 -7.09 -4.82 8.59
C ASP A 64 -6.59 -3.43 8.97
N PRO A 65 -5.29 -3.21 9.26
CA PRO A 65 -4.78 -1.88 9.53
C PRO A 65 -4.95 -0.91 8.36
N LEU A 66 -4.73 -1.36 7.12
CA LEU A 66 -4.93 -0.51 5.95
C LEU A 66 -6.39 -0.15 5.74
N SER A 67 -7.29 -1.12 5.92
CA SER A 67 -8.73 -0.90 5.82
C SER A 67 -9.22 0.10 6.87
N GLU A 68 -8.73 0.00 8.10
CA GLU A 68 -9.08 0.94 9.16
C GLU A 68 -8.61 2.36 8.82
N HIS A 69 -7.39 2.51 8.31
CA HIS A 69 -6.86 3.79 7.89
C HIS A 69 -7.73 4.46 6.82
N VAL A 70 -8.16 3.70 5.82
CA VAL A 70 -8.91 4.23 4.67
C VAL A 70 -10.37 4.47 5.02
N PHE A 71 -11.04 3.51 5.64
CA PHE A 71 -12.48 3.56 5.83
C PHE A 71 -12.89 4.17 7.17
N ASN A 72 -12.26 3.78 8.27
CA ASN A 72 -12.66 4.25 9.60
C ASN A 72 -12.04 5.60 9.92
N GLU A 73 -10.76 5.80 9.66
CA GLU A 73 -10.10 7.08 9.91
C GLU A 73 -10.23 8.03 8.74
N GLN A 74 -10.69 7.56 7.58
CA GLN A 74 -10.90 8.36 6.36
C GLN A 74 -9.66 9.14 5.93
N LYS A 75 -8.49 8.51 6.02
CA LYS A 75 -7.22 9.10 5.65
C LYS A 75 -6.77 8.61 4.29
N PRO A 76 -6.00 9.42 3.53
CA PRO A 76 -5.63 9.06 2.17
C PRO A 76 -4.59 7.95 2.10
N ILE A 77 -4.70 7.16 1.03
CA ILE A 77 -3.71 6.17 0.62
C ILE A 77 -3.37 6.41 -0.85
N LEU A 78 -2.09 6.37 -1.19
CA LEU A 78 -1.62 6.51 -2.57
C LEU A 78 -0.99 5.20 -3.01
N GLY A 79 -1.59 4.56 -4.01
CA GLY A 79 -1.00 3.38 -4.66
C GLY A 79 -0.09 3.79 -5.80
N ILE A 80 1.13 3.23 -5.86
CA ILE A 80 2.12 3.53 -6.90
C ILE A 80 2.42 2.25 -7.67
N CYS A 81 2.33 2.31 -8.99
CA CYS A 81 2.55 1.16 -9.89
C CYS A 81 1.61 0.03 -9.52
N LEU A 82 2.12 -1.17 -9.23
CA LEU A 82 1.29 -2.29 -8.81
C LEU A 82 0.45 -1.95 -7.58
N GLY A 83 0.94 -1.09 -6.68
CA GLY A 83 0.20 -0.64 -5.50
C GLY A 83 -1.14 -0.01 -5.87
N MET A 84 -1.21 0.73 -6.96
CA MET A 84 -2.46 1.30 -7.44
C MET A 84 -3.46 0.21 -7.85
N GLN A 85 -2.99 -0.84 -8.51
CA GLN A 85 -3.83 -1.96 -8.92
C GLN A 85 -4.36 -2.75 -7.73
N LEU A 86 -3.58 -2.84 -6.66
CA LEU A 86 -3.97 -3.58 -5.45
C LEU A 86 -5.19 -2.97 -4.75
N LEU A 87 -5.48 -1.70 -4.99
CA LEU A 87 -6.63 -1.02 -4.39
C LEU A 87 -7.96 -1.46 -4.99
N ALA A 88 -7.94 -2.08 -6.17
CA ALA A 88 -9.14 -2.51 -6.88
C ALA A 88 -9.81 -3.72 -6.21
N THR A 89 -11.01 -4.06 -6.67
CA THR A 89 -11.74 -5.24 -6.20
C THR A 89 -11.01 -6.52 -6.60
N THR A 90 -10.59 -6.61 -7.88
CA THR A 90 -9.88 -7.79 -8.41
C THR A 90 -8.79 -7.37 -9.38
N GLY A 91 -7.79 -8.24 -9.53
CA GLY A 91 -6.79 -8.15 -10.57
C GLY A 91 -6.84 -9.39 -11.45
N GLN A 92 -6.47 -9.26 -12.72
CA GLN A 92 -6.57 -10.36 -13.69
C GLN A 92 -5.22 -10.83 -14.24
N GLU A 93 -4.13 -10.29 -13.74
CA GLU A 93 -2.79 -10.75 -14.12
C GLU A 93 -2.55 -12.17 -13.61
N GLY A 94 -2.34 -13.10 -14.54
CA GLY A 94 -2.13 -14.51 -14.19
C GLY A 94 -3.36 -15.23 -13.65
N GLY A 95 -4.57 -14.70 -13.91
CA GLY A 95 -5.83 -15.20 -13.38
C GLY A 95 -6.52 -14.15 -12.52
N GLN A 96 -7.74 -14.44 -12.09
CA GLN A 96 -8.48 -13.51 -11.25
C GLN A 96 -8.05 -13.65 -9.79
N THR A 97 -7.63 -12.54 -9.20
CA THR A 97 -7.19 -12.47 -7.79
C THR A 97 -7.91 -11.31 -7.12
N GLU A 98 -8.38 -11.52 -5.89
CA GLU A 98 -8.99 -10.45 -5.11
C GLU A 98 -7.94 -9.43 -4.68
N GLY A 99 -8.24 -8.13 -4.86
CA GLY A 99 -7.46 -7.02 -4.36
C GLY A 99 -7.94 -6.56 -2.98
N LEU A 100 -7.52 -5.37 -2.59
CA LEU A 100 -7.91 -4.79 -1.29
C LEU A 100 -9.34 -4.26 -1.29
N ASP A 101 -9.92 -4.04 -2.47
CA ASP A 101 -11.30 -3.55 -2.64
C ASP A 101 -11.54 -2.19 -1.98
N PHE A 102 -10.53 -1.33 -1.97
CA PHE A 102 -10.68 0.05 -1.51
C PHE A 102 -11.30 0.93 -2.59
N ILE A 103 -11.10 0.56 -3.87
CA ILE A 103 -11.70 1.21 -5.03
C ILE A 103 -12.35 0.11 -5.88
N PRO A 104 -13.69 0.11 -6.09
CA PRO A 104 -14.34 -0.93 -6.89
C PRO A 104 -13.84 -0.94 -8.34
N GLY A 105 -13.68 -2.16 -8.91
CA GLY A 105 -13.26 -2.34 -10.29
C GLY A 105 -12.17 -3.38 -10.47
N GLN A 106 -11.63 -3.39 -11.67
CA GLN A 106 -10.61 -4.35 -12.09
C GLN A 106 -9.36 -3.64 -12.58
#